data_32d6cc9bc8b06daaf247c55e00e8bffa
#
_entry.id   32d6cc9bc8b06daaf247c55e00e8bffa
#
_cell.length_a   1.000
_cell.length_b   1.000
_cell.length_c   1.000
_cell.angle_alpha   90.00
_cell.angle_beta   90.00
_cell.angle_gamma   90.00
#
_symmetry.space_group_name_H-M   'P 1'
#
loop_
_entity.id
_entity.type
_entity.pdbx_description
1 polymer ?
#
loop_
_entity_poly.entity_id
_entity_poly.type
_entity_poly.pdbx_seq_one_letter_code
_entity_poly.pdbx_strand_id
1 'polypeptide(L)'
;MLNQFSSKAKRAALRIRRTRHLLFSELFTTPSEKSLYRQIATMPEDRGDHPAMVFHPRCLGDNSFLCRPGTRDRSSFQDLFFYQTYLPPKRTSQPKVIVDLGANIGYTVAHFAFLYPSARIIGVELDASNFLLAQQNTRWCKDRVTLINAAIWSSAGYVDFEGRGEDAFHVVGSAVATKTATTSARRARSVTMESLIKDFDIPRIDYLKMDIEGGEGEIILAADPSRLTLVDSMKIELHSVEHDDFHRVLSARGFHCYPDSRHPSCIVAVRD
;
A
#
# COMPACT_ATOMS: atom_id res chain seq x y z
N MET A 1 -12.91 21.67 23.20
CA MET A 1 -11.68 22.14 23.88
C MET A 1 -10.43 21.78 23.08
N LEU A 2 -10.22 22.37 21.90
CA LEU A 2 -9.08 22.05 21.02
C LEU A 2 -8.44 23.31 20.39
N ASN A 3 -8.36 24.43 21.12
CA ASN A 3 -7.89 25.69 20.51
C ASN A 3 -6.85 26.48 21.32
N GLN A 4 -5.96 25.80 22.07
CA GLN A 4 -4.86 26.49 22.75
C GLN A 4 -3.54 25.69 22.68
N PHE A 5 -3.09 25.33 21.48
CA PHE A 5 -1.65 25.11 21.34
C PHE A 5 -0.96 26.47 21.32
N SER A 6 -0.05 26.70 22.27
CA SER A 6 0.69 27.94 22.39
C SER A 6 1.42 28.25 21.06
N SER A 7 1.63 29.56 20.77
CA SER A 7 2.35 29.99 19.56
C SER A 7 3.76 29.37 19.45
N LYS A 8 4.35 28.95 20.57
CA LYS A 8 5.61 28.22 20.65
C LYS A 8 5.46 26.77 20.12
N ALA A 9 4.39 26.05 20.50
CA ALA A 9 4.14 24.69 20.03
C ALA A 9 3.85 24.66 18.53
N LYS A 10 3.07 25.63 18.02
CA LYS A 10 2.81 25.79 16.58
C LYS A 10 4.11 26.08 15.81
N ARG A 11 4.98 26.95 16.32
CA ARG A 11 6.30 27.23 15.72
C ARG A 11 7.23 26.03 15.77
N ALA A 12 7.24 25.27 16.86
CA ALA A 12 8.04 24.04 16.98
C ALA A 12 7.56 22.96 15.99
N ALA A 13 6.26 22.73 15.91
CA ALA A 13 5.67 21.80 14.93
C ALA A 13 5.97 22.21 13.49
N LEU A 14 5.88 23.51 13.16
CA LEU A 14 6.22 24.03 11.84
C LEU A 14 7.72 23.85 11.52
N ARG A 15 8.59 24.03 12.52
CA ARG A 15 10.04 23.84 12.39
C ARG A 15 10.38 22.36 12.17
N ILE A 16 9.76 21.45 12.91
CA ILE A 16 9.92 19.99 12.74
C ILE A 16 9.43 19.58 11.34
N ARG A 17 8.26 20.04 10.91
CA ARG A 17 7.71 19.77 9.59
C ARG A 17 8.66 20.27 8.47
N ARG A 18 9.19 21.48 8.62
CA ARG A 18 10.15 22.07 7.65
C ARG A 18 11.47 21.29 7.59
N THR A 19 11.97 20.83 8.75
CA THR A 19 13.19 20.01 8.81
C THR A 19 12.98 18.64 8.16
N ARG A 20 11.81 18.00 8.36
CA ARG A 20 11.46 16.74 7.70
C ARG A 20 11.46 16.86 6.18
N HIS A 21 10.86 17.91 5.62
CA HIS A 21 10.85 18.11 4.16
C HIS A 21 12.26 18.31 3.57
N LEU A 22 13.17 18.88 4.33
CA LEU A 22 14.57 18.96 3.93
C LEU A 22 15.22 17.58 3.85
N LEU A 23 15.00 16.74 4.85
CA LEU A 23 15.53 15.37 4.87
C LEU A 23 14.98 14.53 3.70
N PHE A 24 13.66 14.57 3.45
CA PHE A 24 13.06 13.83 2.34
C PHE A 24 13.56 14.30 0.97
N SER A 25 13.89 15.58 0.81
CA SER A 25 14.44 16.08 -0.44
C SER A 25 15.82 15.50 -0.75
N GLU A 26 16.54 14.95 0.24
CA GLU A 26 17.83 14.29 0.03
C GLU A 26 17.71 12.91 -0.66
N LEU A 27 16.50 12.39 -0.77
CA LEU A 27 16.23 11.20 -1.60
C LEU A 27 16.45 11.47 -3.10
N PHE A 28 16.50 12.73 -3.52
CA PHE A 28 16.71 13.13 -4.91
C PHE A 28 18.15 13.59 -5.16
N THR A 29 18.63 13.41 -6.39
CA THR A 29 20.01 13.76 -6.77
C THR A 29 20.15 15.21 -7.19
N THR A 30 19.20 15.70 -7.99
CA THR A 30 19.31 17.01 -8.62
C THR A 30 18.75 18.13 -7.74
N PRO A 31 19.37 19.33 -7.74
CA PRO A 31 18.83 20.49 -7.01
C PRO A 31 17.42 20.89 -7.47
N SER A 32 17.09 20.70 -8.75
CA SER A 32 15.77 20.98 -9.30
C SER A 32 14.70 20.06 -8.71
N GLU A 33 14.95 18.76 -8.66
CA GLU A 33 14.00 17.80 -8.05
C GLU A 33 13.86 18.02 -6.55
N LYS A 34 14.94 18.31 -5.84
CA LYS A 34 14.89 18.70 -4.43
C LYS A 34 14.01 19.93 -4.21
N SER A 35 14.13 20.94 -5.07
CA SER A 35 13.31 22.15 -5.02
C SER A 35 11.84 21.83 -5.32
N LEU A 36 11.59 21.07 -6.38
CA LEU A 36 10.26 20.65 -6.80
C LEU A 36 9.58 19.83 -5.70
N TYR A 37 10.26 18.86 -5.12
CA TYR A 37 9.74 18.05 -4.02
C TYR A 37 9.36 18.92 -2.80
N ARG A 38 10.20 19.89 -2.43
CA ARG A 38 9.89 20.83 -1.34
C ARG A 38 8.64 21.65 -1.62
N GLN A 39 8.43 22.02 -2.88
CA GLN A 39 7.25 22.75 -3.35
C GLN A 39 5.98 21.92 -3.15
N ILE A 40 5.94 20.72 -3.72
CA ILE A 40 4.78 19.84 -3.58
C ILE A 40 4.58 19.38 -2.12
N ALA A 41 5.65 19.27 -1.34
CA ALA A 41 5.60 18.87 0.06
C ALA A 41 4.86 19.89 0.95
N THR A 42 4.74 21.13 0.50
CA THR A 42 4.02 22.19 1.22
C THR A 42 2.64 22.48 0.65
N MET A 43 2.28 21.86 -0.48
CA MET A 43 0.94 22.01 -1.05
C MET A 43 -0.12 21.38 -0.13
N PRO A 44 -1.28 22.00 0.03
CA PRO A 44 -2.41 21.38 0.71
C PRO A 44 -2.88 20.17 -0.10
N GLU A 45 -3.51 19.22 0.56
CA GLU A 45 -4.25 18.14 -0.11
C GLU A 45 -5.58 18.75 -0.58
N ASP A 46 -5.57 19.26 -1.82
CA ASP A 46 -6.73 19.96 -2.40
C ASP A 46 -7.49 19.11 -3.41
N ARG A 47 -6.97 17.92 -3.75
CA ARG A 47 -7.55 17.02 -4.76
C ARG A 47 -7.78 17.69 -6.10
N GLY A 48 -7.01 18.74 -6.38
CA GLY A 48 -7.01 19.38 -7.69
C GLY A 48 -6.51 18.40 -8.76
N ASP A 49 -6.97 18.58 -9.99
CA ASP A 49 -6.51 17.80 -11.14
C ASP A 49 -5.12 18.32 -11.59
N HIS A 50 -4.14 18.11 -10.72
CA HIS A 50 -2.76 18.46 -11.00
C HIS A 50 -2.09 17.37 -11.83
N PRO A 51 -1.36 17.72 -12.89
CA PRO A 51 -0.61 16.74 -13.66
C PRO A 51 0.45 16.07 -12.79
N ALA A 52 0.56 14.75 -12.93
CA ALA A 52 1.59 14.01 -12.23
C ALA A 52 3.00 14.47 -12.64
N MET A 53 3.88 14.59 -11.66
CA MET A 53 5.26 15.03 -11.82
C MET A 53 6.21 13.84 -11.75
N VAL A 54 7.27 13.88 -12.56
CA VAL A 54 8.30 12.83 -12.61
C VAL A 54 9.40 13.15 -11.62
N PHE A 55 9.81 12.13 -10.86
CA PHE A 55 10.93 12.19 -9.92
C PHE A 55 11.86 10.99 -10.10
N HIS A 56 13.15 11.17 -9.84
CA HIS A 56 14.19 10.14 -9.91
C HIS A 56 14.82 9.96 -8.50
N PRO A 57 14.20 9.17 -7.62
CA PRO A 57 14.75 8.97 -6.29
C PRO A 57 15.94 8.02 -6.33
N ARG A 58 16.96 8.30 -5.56
CA ARG A 58 18.19 7.46 -5.46
C ARG A 58 17.91 5.99 -5.14
N CYS A 59 16.84 5.74 -4.37
CA CYS A 59 16.43 4.39 -3.98
C CYS A 59 15.82 3.55 -5.10
N LEU A 60 15.65 4.10 -6.29
CA LEU A 60 15.23 3.38 -7.50
C LEU A 60 16.32 3.41 -8.61
N GLY A 61 17.54 3.82 -8.29
CA GLY A 61 18.63 3.95 -9.26
C GLY A 61 18.28 4.96 -10.36
N ASP A 62 18.37 4.53 -11.63
CA ASP A 62 18.05 5.37 -12.79
C ASP A 62 16.55 5.40 -13.13
N ASN A 63 15.71 4.71 -12.33
CA ASN A 63 14.29 4.65 -12.60
C ASN A 63 13.55 5.85 -12.00
N SER A 64 12.45 6.21 -12.63
CA SER A 64 11.59 7.31 -12.20
C SER A 64 10.26 6.81 -11.64
N PHE A 65 9.58 7.69 -10.93
CA PHE A 65 8.19 7.52 -10.56
C PHE A 65 7.40 8.81 -10.79
N LEU A 66 6.10 8.66 -10.88
CA LEU A 66 5.12 9.73 -10.98
C LEU A 66 4.51 10.00 -9.61
N CYS A 67 4.36 11.26 -9.26
CA CYS A 67 3.71 11.73 -8.04
C CYS A 67 2.70 12.82 -8.39
N ARG A 68 1.46 12.68 -7.93
CA ARG A 68 0.42 13.70 -8.09
C ARG A 68 0.55 14.75 -6.98
N PRO A 69 0.78 16.03 -7.30
CA PRO A 69 0.77 17.09 -6.30
C PRO A 69 -0.62 17.26 -5.68
N GLY A 70 -0.67 17.70 -4.43
CA GLY A 70 -1.95 17.91 -3.72
C GLY A 70 -2.66 16.63 -3.28
N THR A 71 -2.03 15.46 -3.45
CA THR A 71 -2.56 14.16 -3.05
C THR A 71 -1.73 13.52 -1.94
N ARG A 72 -2.15 12.34 -1.48
CA ARG A 72 -1.39 11.53 -0.52
C ARG A 72 -0.20 10.77 -1.15
N ASP A 73 -0.01 10.80 -2.46
CA ASP A 73 1.15 10.18 -3.13
C ASP A 73 2.47 10.59 -2.46
N ARG A 74 2.55 11.84 -2.00
CA ARG A 74 3.70 12.36 -1.27
C ARG A 74 3.93 11.65 0.07
N SER A 75 2.88 11.41 0.87
CA SER A 75 3.01 10.68 2.14
C SER A 75 3.38 9.24 1.89
N SER A 76 2.73 8.59 0.95
CA SER A 76 3.07 7.22 0.52
C SER A 76 4.52 7.12 0.06
N PHE A 77 5.03 8.12 -0.68
CA PHE A 77 6.45 8.19 -1.03
C PHE A 77 7.36 8.21 0.20
N GLN A 78 7.04 9.05 1.20
CA GLN A 78 7.84 9.15 2.42
C GLN A 78 7.82 7.85 3.22
N ASP A 79 6.66 7.26 3.37
CA ASP A 79 6.48 6.03 4.14
C ASP A 79 7.26 4.87 3.52
N LEU A 80 7.22 4.76 2.20
CA LEU A 80 7.85 3.65 1.48
C LEU A 80 9.36 3.82 1.29
N PHE A 81 9.78 4.97 0.78
CA PHE A 81 11.18 5.13 0.36
C PHE A 81 12.08 5.69 1.46
N PHE A 82 11.54 6.41 2.42
CA PHE A 82 12.32 6.94 3.53
C PHE A 82 12.17 6.08 4.79
N TYR A 83 10.93 5.83 5.23
CA TYR A 83 10.70 5.01 6.43
C TYR A 83 10.76 3.51 6.16
N GLN A 84 10.64 3.09 4.91
CA GLN A 84 10.69 1.69 4.49
C GLN A 84 9.66 0.83 5.23
N THR A 85 8.44 1.36 5.36
CA THR A 85 7.39 0.80 6.20
C THR A 85 6.97 -0.61 5.80
N TYR A 86 6.98 -0.93 4.49
CA TYR A 86 6.48 -2.22 4.00
C TYR A 86 7.58 -3.21 3.60
N LEU A 87 8.84 -2.98 3.99
CA LEU A 87 9.86 -4.00 3.70
C LEU A 87 9.53 -5.33 4.39
N PRO A 88 9.82 -6.46 3.72
CA PRO A 88 9.71 -7.79 4.31
C PRO A 88 10.45 -7.89 5.65
N PRO A 89 10.03 -8.77 6.54
CA PRO A 89 10.78 -9.05 7.75
C PRO A 89 12.17 -9.60 7.41
N LYS A 90 13.16 -9.36 8.26
CA LYS A 90 14.57 -9.75 8.02
C LYS A 90 14.76 -11.22 7.65
N ARG A 91 13.92 -12.10 8.15
CA ARG A 91 13.93 -13.53 7.81
C ARG A 91 13.64 -13.78 6.33
N THR A 92 12.82 -12.95 5.70
CA THR A 92 12.49 -13.00 4.27
C THR A 92 13.44 -12.10 3.47
N SER A 93 14.72 -12.44 3.45
CA SER A 93 15.78 -11.59 2.89
C SER A 93 15.87 -11.59 1.36
N GLN A 94 15.40 -12.66 0.72
CA GLN A 94 15.47 -12.85 -0.74
C GLN A 94 14.17 -13.48 -1.28
N PRO A 95 13.03 -12.75 -1.20
CA PRO A 95 11.76 -13.27 -1.69
C PRO A 95 11.82 -13.49 -3.21
N LYS A 96 11.23 -14.59 -3.69
CA LYS A 96 11.09 -14.93 -5.11
C LYS A 96 9.71 -14.58 -5.64
N VAL A 97 8.69 -14.67 -4.81
CA VAL A 97 7.32 -14.30 -5.13
C VAL A 97 6.80 -13.33 -4.07
N ILE A 98 6.43 -12.14 -4.52
CA ILE A 98 5.84 -11.10 -3.68
C ILE A 98 4.43 -10.82 -4.20
N VAL A 99 3.47 -10.74 -3.29
CA VAL A 99 2.11 -10.28 -3.58
C VAL A 99 1.83 -9.00 -2.81
N ASP A 100 1.39 -7.97 -3.51
CA ASP A 100 1.04 -6.65 -2.96
C ASP A 100 -0.45 -6.40 -3.15
N LEU A 101 -1.22 -6.55 -2.10
CA LEU A 101 -2.65 -6.28 -2.06
C LEU A 101 -2.88 -4.84 -1.58
N GLY A 102 -3.49 -4.03 -2.45
CA GLY A 102 -3.54 -2.58 -2.31
C GLY A 102 -2.26 -1.93 -2.84
N ALA A 103 -1.94 -2.18 -4.11
CA ALA A 103 -0.72 -1.66 -4.74
C ALA A 103 -0.73 -0.13 -4.94
N ASN A 104 -1.88 0.51 -4.80
CA ASN A 104 -2.08 1.94 -4.98
C ASN A 104 -1.44 2.40 -6.31
N ILE A 105 -0.67 3.46 -6.33
CA ILE A 105 0.04 3.94 -7.53
C ILE A 105 1.33 3.17 -7.84
N GLY A 106 1.55 2.01 -7.24
CA GLY A 106 2.64 1.09 -7.57
C GLY A 106 3.99 1.38 -6.94
N TYR A 107 4.07 2.25 -5.94
CA TYR A 107 5.33 2.58 -5.29
C TYR A 107 5.95 1.40 -4.55
N THR A 108 5.15 0.62 -3.80
CA THR A 108 5.61 -0.62 -3.15
C THR A 108 6.11 -1.64 -4.15
N VAL A 109 5.35 -1.86 -5.23
CA VAL A 109 5.69 -2.77 -6.31
C VAL A 109 7.03 -2.36 -6.96
N ALA A 110 7.21 -1.08 -7.29
CA ALA A 110 8.45 -0.55 -7.85
C ALA A 110 9.64 -0.71 -6.89
N HIS A 111 9.42 -0.43 -5.60
CA HIS A 111 10.46 -0.57 -4.59
C HIS A 111 10.89 -2.02 -4.40
N PHE A 112 9.94 -2.95 -4.30
CA PHE A 112 10.26 -4.38 -4.23
C PHE A 112 10.95 -4.87 -5.50
N ALA A 113 10.51 -4.41 -6.65
CA ALA A 113 11.15 -4.73 -7.91
C ALA A 113 12.60 -4.26 -7.97
N PHE A 114 12.92 -3.12 -7.40
CA PHE A 114 14.28 -2.61 -7.33
C PHE A 114 15.14 -3.41 -6.32
N LEU A 115 14.62 -3.64 -5.12
CA LEU A 115 15.36 -4.32 -4.05
C LEU A 115 15.54 -5.82 -4.29
N TYR A 116 14.58 -6.45 -4.97
CA TYR A 116 14.56 -7.90 -5.24
C TYR A 116 14.52 -8.18 -6.75
N PRO A 117 15.65 -8.01 -7.45
CA PRO A 117 15.67 -8.06 -8.91
C PRO A 117 15.32 -9.43 -9.51
N SER A 118 15.33 -10.49 -8.71
CA SER A 118 14.92 -11.84 -9.11
C SER A 118 13.48 -12.19 -8.69
N ALA A 119 12.77 -11.28 -8.01
CA ALA A 119 11.41 -11.54 -7.57
C ALA A 119 10.40 -11.34 -8.70
N ARG A 120 9.42 -12.24 -8.76
CA ARG A 120 8.14 -12.03 -9.45
C ARG A 120 7.20 -11.30 -8.50
N ILE A 121 6.54 -10.25 -8.96
CA ILE A 121 5.67 -9.42 -8.13
C ILE A 121 4.29 -9.38 -8.75
N ILE A 122 3.26 -9.62 -7.96
CA ILE A 122 1.86 -9.48 -8.34
C ILE A 122 1.25 -8.38 -7.48
N GLY A 123 0.77 -7.31 -8.11
CA GLY A 123 0.09 -6.20 -7.45
C GLY A 123 -1.39 -6.17 -7.80
N VAL A 124 -2.24 -5.98 -6.81
CA VAL A 124 -3.69 -5.83 -6.98
C VAL A 124 -4.09 -4.43 -6.53
N GLU A 125 -4.79 -3.69 -7.38
CA GLU A 125 -5.25 -2.33 -7.12
C GLU A 125 -6.70 -2.16 -7.58
N LEU A 126 -7.54 -1.70 -6.66
CA LEU A 126 -8.97 -1.53 -6.85
C LEU A 126 -9.30 -0.35 -7.77
N ASP A 127 -8.69 0.81 -7.52
CA ASP A 127 -8.99 2.04 -8.25
C ASP A 127 -8.31 2.07 -9.62
N ALA A 128 -9.09 2.30 -10.67
CA ALA A 128 -8.58 2.28 -12.03
C ALA A 128 -7.58 3.41 -12.31
N SER A 129 -7.70 4.57 -11.67
CA SER A 129 -6.77 5.69 -11.87
C SER A 129 -5.42 5.42 -11.19
N ASN A 130 -5.44 4.86 -9.98
CA ASN A 130 -4.26 4.39 -9.29
C ASN A 130 -3.58 3.25 -10.05
N PHE A 131 -4.36 2.28 -10.55
CA PHE A 131 -3.85 1.19 -11.36
C PHE A 131 -3.12 1.67 -12.62
N LEU A 132 -3.69 2.64 -13.35
CA LEU A 132 -3.05 3.23 -14.53
C LEU A 132 -1.73 3.93 -14.19
N LEU A 133 -1.68 4.60 -13.04
CA LEU A 133 -0.46 5.22 -12.57
C LEU A 133 0.57 4.18 -12.08
N ALA A 134 0.10 3.11 -11.42
CA ALA A 134 0.94 1.98 -11.04
C ALA A 134 1.62 1.31 -12.25
N GLN A 135 0.89 1.14 -13.35
CA GLN A 135 1.47 0.63 -14.61
C GLN A 135 2.60 1.52 -15.14
N GLN A 136 2.45 2.85 -15.03
CA GLN A 136 3.49 3.78 -15.43
C GLN A 136 4.70 3.72 -14.50
N ASN A 137 4.48 3.69 -13.18
CA ASN A 137 5.52 3.64 -12.16
C ASN A 137 6.33 2.33 -12.19
N THR A 138 5.74 1.25 -12.69
CA THR A 138 6.39 -0.07 -12.77
C THR A 138 6.79 -0.49 -14.19
N ARG A 139 6.66 0.41 -15.18
CA ARG A 139 6.91 0.11 -16.58
C ARG A 139 8.31 -0.46 -16.84
N TRP A 140 9.32 -0.01 -16.11
CA TRP A 140 10.71 -0.43 -16.24
C TRP A 140 10.95 -1.88 -15.79
N CYS A 141 10.03 -2.47 -15.01
CA CYS A 141 10.14 -3.84 -14.49
C CYS A 141 8.97 -4.75 -14.92
N LYS A 142 8.26 -4.39 -15.99
CA LYS A 142 7.04 -5.07 -16.47
C LYS A 142 7.21 -6.56 -16.73
N ASP A 143 8.43 -7.03 -17.05
CA ASP A 143 8.68 -8.44 -17.39
C ASP A 143 8.57 -9.39 -16.19
N ARG A 144 8.56 -8.86 -14.97
CA ARG A 144 8.45 -9.61 -13.72
C ARG A 144 7.40 -9.04 -12.75
N VAL A 145 6.68 -8.03 -13.18
CA VAL A 145 5.58 -7.41 -12.44
C VAL A 145 4.28 -7.63 -13.20
N THR A 146 3.29 -8.15 -12.50
CA THR A 146 1.91 -8.26 -13.00
C THR A 146 1.02 -7.40 -12.13
N LEU A 147 0.30 -6.46 -12.73
CA LEU A 147 -0.69 -5.62 -12.06
C LEU A 147 -2.10 -6.04 -12.47
N ILE A 148 -3.01 -6.06 -11.51
CA ILE A 148 -4.40 -6.49 -11.69
C ILE A 148 -5.31 -5.37 -11.17
N ASN A 149 -6.18 -4.84 -12.04
CA ASN A 149 -7.20 -3.89 -11.60
C ASN A 149 -8.42 -4.65 -11.09
N ALA A 150 -8.46 -4.85 -9.79
CA ALA A 150 -9.54 -5.53 -9.08
C ALA A 150 -9.50 -5.21 -7.59
N ALA A 151 -10.60 -5.45 -6.90
CA ALA A 151 -10.61 -5.62 -5.45
C ALA A 151 -10.11 -7.03 -5.11
N ILE A 152 -9.31 -7.16 -4.06
CA ILE A 152 -9.14 -8.45 -3.40
C ILE A 152 -10.28 -8.65 -2.40
N TRP A 153 -10.99 -9.77 -2.47
CA TRP A 153 -12.16 -10.02 -1.64
C TRP A 153 -12.33 -11.52 -1.32
N SER A 154 -13.25 -11.83 -0.41
CA SER A 154 -13.57 -13.22 -0.03
C SER A 154 -14.23 -14.03 -1.13
N SER A 155 -14.87 -13.36 -2.10
CA SER A 155 -15.53 -13.99 -3.25
C SER A 155 -15.20 -13.28 -4.57
N ALA A 156 -15.07 -14.06 -5.64
CA ALA A 156 -14.91 -13.52 -6.99
C ALA A 156 -16.25 -12.98 -7.52
N GLY A 157 -16.18 -11.94 -8.34
CA GLY A 157 -17.35 -11.30 -8.94
C GLY A 157 -17.20 -9.79 -9.00
N TYR A 158 -18.04 -9.08 -8.31
CA TYR A 158 -18.03 -7.62 -8.22
C TYR A 158 -18.31 -7.17 -6.79
N VAL A 159 -17.68 -6.08 -6.40
CA VAL A 159 -17.92 -5.37 -5.14
C VAL A 159 -18.25 -3.92 -5.42
N ASP A 160 -19.13 -3.36 -4.61
CA ASP A 160 -19.36 -1.94 -4.60
C ASP A 160 -18.39 -1.30 -3.60
N PHE A 161 -17.81 -0.17 -3.97
CA PHE A 161 -16.85 0.51 -3.13
C PHE A 161 -17.07 2.02 -3.13
N GLU A 162 -16.74 2.62 -2.02
CA GLU A 162 -16.80 4.06 -1.83
C GLU A 162 -15.42 4.56 -1.39
N GLY A 163 -15.15 5.81 -1.66
CA GLY A 163 -13.95 6.48 -1.21
C GLY A 163 -13.89 7.90 -1.71
N ARG A 164 -13.25 8.74 -0.92
CA ARG A 164 -13.00 10.13 -1.27
C ARG A 164 -11.51 10.38 -1.23
N GLY A 165 -10.88 10.36 -2.38
CA GLY A 165 -9.44 10.53 -2.53
C GLY A 165 -8.78 9.28 -3.08
N GLU A 166 -7.48 9.36 -3.31
CA GLU A 166 -6.74 8.39 -4.08
C GLU A 166 -6.29 7.15 -3.27
N ASP A 167 -6.56 7.12 -1.96
CA ASP A 167 -6.00 6.13 -1.04
C ASP A 167 -6.93 5.72 0.11
N ALA A 168 -8.22 6.06 0.04
CA ALA A 168 -9.21 5.67 1.05
C ALA A 168 -10.42 4.99 0.39
N PHE A 169 -10.18 4.02 -0.47
CA PHE A 169 -11.23 3.22 -1.10
C PHE A 169 -11.50 1.97 -0.26
N HIS A 170 -12.71 1.85 0.27
CA HIS A 170 -13.15 0.68 1.01
C HIS A 170 -14.35 0.03 0.33
N VAL A 171 -14.42 -1.30 0.42
CA VAL A 171 -15.53 -2.08 -0.11
C VAL A 171 -16.74 -1.93 0.80
N VAL A 172 -17.86 -1.54 0.23
CA VAL A 172 -19.16 -1.51 0.92
C VAL A 172 -19.74 -2.92 0.84
N GLY A 173 -19.82 -3.60 1.99
CA GLY A 173 -20.10 -5.03 2.11
C GLY A 173 -21.20 -5.57 1.21
N SER A 174 -20.93 -6.72 0.61
CA SER A 174 -21.81 -7.42 -0.35
C SER A 174 -22.97 -8.19 0.26
N ALA A 175 -23.17 -8.19 1.58
CA ALA A 175 -24.07 -9.13 2.24
C ALA A 175 -25.48 -8.61 2.51
N VAL A 176 -25.74 -7.32 2.45
CA VAL A 176 -27.11 -6.78 2.56
C VAL A 176 -27.20 -5.51 1.71
N ALA A 177 -27.96 -5.57 0.66
CA ALA A 177 -28.46 -4.38 -0.03
C ALA A 177 -29.35 -3.57 0.93
N THR A 178 -28.74 -2.89 1.88
CA THR A 178 -29.44 -1.85 2.63
C THR A 178 -29.65 -0.69 1.67
N LYS A 179 -30.91 -0.29 1.54
CA LYS A 179 -31.46 0.73 0.64
C LYS A 179 -30.93 2.17 0.82
N THR A 180 -29.69 2.32 1.22
CA THR A 180 -28.98 3.59 1.32
C THR A 180 -27.68 3.53 0.50
N ALA A 181 -27.75 3.05 -0.76
CA ALA A 181 -26.69 3.30 -1.70
C ALA A 181 -26.57 4.82 -1.86
N THR A 182 -25.52 5.40 -1.31
CA THR A 182 -25.17 6.78 -1.59
C THR A 182 -24.89 6.89 -3.07
N THR A 183 -25.27 7.99 -3.71
CA THR A 183 -25.18 8.23 -5.16
C THR A 183 -23.75 8.22 -5.72
N SER A 184 -22.74 7.78 -4.97
CA SER A 184 -21.31 7.78 -5.29
C SER A 184 -20.65 6.39 -5.27
N ALA A 185 -21.40 5.31 -5.01
CA ALA A 185 -20.82 3.97 -5.03
C ALA A 185 -20.33 3.61 -6.45
N ARG A 186 -19.06 3.19 -6.54
CA ARG A 186 -18.44 2.68 -7.77
C ARG A 186 -18.40 1.16 -7.67
N ARG A 187 -18.27 0.51 -8.83
CA ARG A 187 -18.24 -0.95 -8.88
C ARG A 187 -16.92 -1.44 -9.48
N ALA A 188 -16.30 -2.41 -8.83
CA ALA A 188 -15.08 -3.04 -9.32
C ALA A 188 -15.23 -4.56 -9.38
N ARG A 189 -14.49 -5.18 -10.30
CA ARG A 189 -14.29 -6.62 -10.30
C ARG A 189 -13.59 -7.03 -9.01
N SER A 190 -14.01 -8.15 -8.43
CA SER A 190 -13.29 -8.77 -7.30
C SER A 190 -12.61 -10.08 -7.70
N VAL A 191 -11.44 -10.31 -7.10
CA VAL A 191 -10.66 -11.55 -7.20
C VAL A 191 -10.40 -12.09 -5.80
N THR A 192 -10.20 -13.40 -5.68
CA THR A 192 -9.85 -14.03 -4.39
C THR A 192 -8.37 -14.39 -4.36
N MET A 193 -7.82 -14.61 -3.17
CA MET A 193 -6.46 -15.17 -3.03
C MET A 193 -6.30 -16.48 -3.80
N GLU A 194 -7.32 -17.34 -3.77
CA GLU A 194 -7.31 -18.60 -4.49
C GLU A 194 -7.23 -18.40 -6.01
N SER A 195 -8.05 -17.48 -6.56
CA SER A 195 -7.99 -17.17 -7.99
C SER A 195 -6.63 -16.60 -8.39
N LEU A 196 -6.04 -15.71 -7.59
CA LEU A 196 -4.69 -15.20 -7.83
C LEU A 196 -3.64 -16.32 -7.85
N ILE A 197 -3.68 -17.21 -6.85
CA ILE A 197 -2.75 -18.33 -6.75
C ILE A 197 -2.89 -19.25 -7.97
N LYS A 198 -4.10 -19.56 -8.37
CA LYS A 198 -4.39 -20.45 -9.52
C LYS A 198 -4.06 -19.79 -10.85
N ASP A 199 -4.57 -18.58 -11.08
CA ASP A 199 -4.48 -17.89 -12.40
C ASP A 199 -3.03 -17.49 -12.74
N PHE A 200 -2.19 -17.31 -11.72
CA PHE A 200 -0.79 -16.92 -11.90
C PHE A 200 0.21 -18.03 -11.53
N ASP A 201 -0.26 -19.27 -11.35
CA ASP A 201 0.58 -20.43 -10.99
C ASP A 201 1.56 -20.12 -9.85
N ILE A 202 1.02 -19.64 -8.73
CA ILE A 202 1.82 -19.25 -7.57
C ILE A 202 2.02 -20.46 -6.65
N PRO A 203 3.20 -21.10 -6.63
CA PRO A 203 3.44 -22.27 -5.78
C PRO A 203 3.61 -21.90 -4.31
N ARG A 204 4.10 -20.68 -4.05
CA ARG A 204 4.39 -20.14 -2.71
C ARG A 204 4.47 -18.63 -2.80
N ILE A 205 4.07 -17.94 -1.73
CA ILE A 205 4.21 -16.49 -1.55
C ILE A 205 5.23 -16.27 -0.44
N ASP A 206 6.44 -15.84 -0.80
CA ASP A 206 7.49 -15.57 0.19
C ASP A 206 7.15 -14.34 1.03
N TYR A 207 6.51 -13.35 0.40
CA TYR A 207 6.07 -12.15 1.10
C TYR A 207 4.73 -11.64 0.55
N LEU A 208 3.79 -11.41 1.46
CA LEU A 208 2.49 -10.78 1.22
C LEU A 208 2.43 -9.43 1.92
N LYS A 209 2.25 -8.34 1.19
CA LYS A 209 1.83 -7.05 1.76
C LYS A 209 0.32 -6.93 1.59
N MET A 210 -0.38 -6.50 2.62
CA MET A 210 -1.81 -6.23 2.60
C MET A 210 -2.10 -4.90 3.26
N ASP A 211 -2.69 -4.00 2.48
CA ASP A 211 -3.12 -2.67 2.88
C ASP A 211 -4.25 -2.28 1.92
N ILE A 212 -5.48 -2.66 2.29
CA ILE A 212 -6.66 -2.66 1.42
C ILE A 212 -7.84 -1.90 2.03
N GLU A 213 -7.54 -1.02 2.99
CA GLU A 213 -8.47 -0.04 3.54
C GLU A 213 -9.77 -0.66 4.09
N GLY A 214 -9.63 -1.71 4.95
CA GLY A 214 -10.71 -2.30 5.72
C GLY A 214 -11.25 -3.64 5.21
N GLY A 215 -10.66 -4.20 4.15
CA GLY A 215 -10.99 -5.54 3.65
C GLY A 215 -10.20 -6.68 4.30
N GLU A 216 -9.25 -6.38 5.19
CA GLU A 216 -8.29 -7.33 5.77
C GLU A 216 -9.00 -8.46 6.52
N GLY A 217 -10.07 -8.12 7.27
CA GLY A 217 -10.88 -9.08 7.99
C GLY A 217 -11.54 -10.12 7.09
N GLU A 218 -12.08 -9.70 5.96
CA GLU A 218 -12.72 -10.58 4.98
C GLU A 218 -11.73 -11.57 4.36
N ILE A 219 -10.47 -11.16 4.20
CA ILE A 219 -9.43 -11.99 3.59
C ILE A 219 -8.82 -12.96 4.61
N ILE A 220 -8.55 -12.49 5.81
CA ILE A 220 -7.78 -13.24 6.81
C ILE A 220 -8.68 -13.99 7.80
N LEU A 221 -9.76 -13.35 8.28
CA LEU A 221 -10.59 -13.93 9.33
C LEU A 221 -11.68 -14.85 8.75
N ALA A 222 -12.30 -14.45 7.63
CA ALA A 222 -13.38 -15.19 6.98
C ALA A 222 -12.91 -16.22 5.95
N ALA A 223 -11.67 -16.10 5.46
CA ALA A 223 -11.15 -16.98 4.39
C ALA A 223 -10.91 -18.39 4.86
N ASP A 224 -10.96 -19.32 3.91
CA ASP A 224 -10.50 -20.70 4.10
C ASP A 224 -9.03 -20.69 4.56
N PRO A 225 -8.73 -21.29 5.72
CA PRO A 225 -7.37 -21.34 6.27
C PRO A 225 -6.32 -21.94 5.30
N SER A 226 -6.74 -22.82 4.41
CA SER A 226 -5.84 -23.50 3.45
C SER A 226 -5.07 -22.53 2.56
N ARG A 227 -5.64 -21.36 2.28
CA ARG A 227 -5.04 -20.34 1.39
C ARG A 227 -3.80 -19.69 1.96
N LEU A 228 -3.76 -19.54 3.28
CA LEU A 228 -2.61 -18.94 3.96
C LEU A 228 -1.45 -19.92 4.12
N THR A 229 -1.64 -21.24 3.85
CA THR A 229 -0.56 -22.24 3.95
C THR A 229 0.56 -22.00 2.95
N LEU A 230 0.28 -21.32 1.85
CA LEU A 230 1.27 -20.97 0.83
C LEU A 230 2.02 -19.66 1.13
N VAL A 231 1.68 -18.95 2.21
CA VAL A 231 2.32 -17.68 2.59
C VAL A 231 3.36 -17.91 3.69
N ASP A 232 4.58 -17.43 3.48
CA ASP A 232 5.66 -17.55 4.46
C ASP A 232 5.73 -16.40 5.44
N SER A 233 5.58 -15.20 4.91
CA SER A 233 5.59 -13.99 5.71
C SER A 233 4.60 -12.98 5.14
N MET A 234 4.05 -12.17 6.04
CA MET A 234 3.14 -11.11 5.62
C MET A 234 3.28 -9.88 6.53
N LYS A 235 2.91 -8.74 5.96
CA LYS A 235 2.67 -7.51 6.68
C LYS A 235 1.30 -7.00 6.30
N ILE A 236 0.46 -6.79 7.31
CA ILE A 236 -0.93 -6.37 7.16
C ILE A 236 -1.12 -5.06 7.90
N GLU A 237 -1.56 -4.02 7.20
CA GLU A 237 -2.05 -2.80 7.83
C GLU A 237 -3.53 -3.00 8.22
N LEU A 238 -3.86 -2.73 9.48
CA LEU A 238 -5.20 -2.97 10.02
C LEU A 238 -5.96 -1.65 10.15
N HIS A 239 -7.09 -1.54 9.45
CA HIS A 239 -7.91 -0.32 9.41
C HIS A 239 -9.17 -0.36 10.26
N SER A 240 -9.74 -1.52 10.51
CA SER A 240 -11.07 -1.62 11.15
C SER A 240 -11.26 -2.80 12.10
N VAL A 241 -10.21 -3.59 12.35
CA VAL A 241 -10.31 -4.83 13.14
C VAL A 241 -9.33 -4.79 14.30
N GLU A 242 -9.72 -5.41 15.43
CA GLU A 242 -8.86 -5.48 16.60
C GLU A 242 -7.65 -6.37 16.34
N HIS A 243 -6.46 -5.86 16.67
CA HIS A 243 -5.19 -6.55 16.53
C HIS A 243 -5.17 -7.94 17.17
N ASP A 244 -5.87 -8.12 18.29
CA ASP A 244 -5.92 -9.37 19.03
C ASP A 244 -6.59 -10.51 18.25
N ASP A 245 -7.63 -10.22 17.46
CA ASP A 245 -8.29 -11.23 16.63
C ASP A 245 -7.41 -11.71 15.50
N PHE A 246 -6.71 -10.80 14.84
CA PHE A 246 -5.72 -11.18 13.81
C PHE A 246 -4.59 -12.00 14.38
N HIS A 247 -4.03 -11.57 15.52
CA HIS A 247 -2.97 -12.30 16.18
C HIS A 247 -3.40 -13.73 16.53
N ARG A 248 -4.58 -13.90 17.14
CA ARG A 248 -5.13 -15.20 17.51
C ARG A 248 -5.33 -16.12 16.30
N VAL A 249 -5.93 -15.59 15.23
CA VAL A 249 -6.26 -16.35 14.01
C VAL A 249 -5.01 -16.73 13.24
N LEU A 250 -4.05 -15.84 13.08
CA LEU A 250 -2.79 -16.12 12.39
C LEU A 250 -1.89 -17.06 13.20
N SER A 251 -1.83 -16.90 14.53
CA SER A 251 -1.08 -17.82 15.40
C SER A 251 -1.64 -19.25 15.35
N ALA A 252 -2.97 -19.40 15.32
CA ALA A 252 -3.61 -20.72 15.16
C ALA A 252 -3.31 -21.36 13.79
N ARG A 253 -2.82 -20.59 12.82
CA ARG A 253 -2.41 -21.05 11.47
C ARG A 253 -0.89 -21.19 11.33
N GLY A 254 -0.15 -21.19 12.43
CA GLY A 254 1.30 -21.41 12.45
C GLY A 254 2.13 -20.19 12.12
N PHE A 255 1.59 -18.98 12.30
CA PHE A 255 2.39 -17.76 12.20
C PHE A 255 2.81 -17.25 13.56
N HIS A 256 4.07 -16.81 13.66
CA HIS A 256 4.53 -15.97 14.74
C HIS A 256 4.22 -14.52 14.40
N CYS A 257 3.39 -13.86 15.23
CA CYS A 257 2.89 -12.51 14.97
C CYS A 257 3.49 -11.50 15.95
N TYR A 258 3.84 -10.31 15.45
CA TYR A 258 4.30 -9.20 16.26
C TYR A 258 3.97 -7.86 15.60
N PRO A 259 3.84 -6.75 16.38
CA PRO A 259 3.62 -5.42 15.82
C PRO A 259 4.87 -4.93 15.08
N ASP A 260 4.68 -4.20 13.98
CA ASP A 260 5.82 -3.58 13.30
C ASP A 260 6.27 -2.31 14.03
N SER A 261 7.56 -2.26 14.37
CA SER A 261 8.15 -1.11 15.04
C SER A 261 8.21 0.15 14.16
N ARG A 262 8.15 0.01 12.83
CA ARG A 262 8.18 1.11 11.87
C ARG A 262 6.80 1.62 11.50
N HIS A 263 5.79 0.76 11.61
CA HIS A 263 4.39 1.08 11.30
C HIS A 263 3.46 0.44 12.33
N PRO A 264 3.12 1.16 13.42
CA PRO A 264 2.35 0.58 14.52
C PRO A 264 0.97 0.01 14.15
N SER A 265 0.35 0.48 13.06
CA SER A 265 -0.90 -0.07 12.53
C SER A 265 -0.71 -1.42 11.82
N CYS A 266 0.54 -1.87 11.62
CA CYS A 266 0.82 -3.11 10.94
C CYS A 266 1.10 -4.27 11.90
N ILE A 267 0.56 -5.44 11.57
CA ILE A 267 1.00 -6.74 12.09
C ILE A 267 1.97 -7.37 11.09
N VAL A 268 3.10 -7.84 11.61
CA VAL A 268 4.00 -8.74 10.90
C VAL A 268 3.70 -10.15 11.34
N ALA A 269 3.50 -11.06 10.39
CA ALA A 269 3.32 -12.48 10.64
C ALA A 269 4.33 -13.28 9.82
N VAL A 270 5.03 -14.21 10.46
CA VAL A 270 6.08 -15.02 9.84
C VAL A 270 5.84 -16.48 10.18
N ARG A 271 5.89 -17.36 9.19
CA ARG A 271 5.81 -18.80 9.40
C ARG A 271 7.17 -19.34 9.83
N ASP A 272 7.18 -20.31 10.72
CA ASP A 272 8.41 -20.96 11.22
C ASP A 272 9.13 -21.83 10.15
#